data_6ff90b4e0885dbac051b4af94602fa44
#
_entry.id   6ff90b4e0885dbac051b4af94602fa44
#
_cell.length_a   1.000
_cell.length_b   1.000
_cell.length_c   1.000
_cell.angle_alpha   90.00
_cell.angle_beta   90.00
_cell.angle_gamma   90.00
#
_symmetry.space_group_name_H-M   'P 1'
#
loop_
_entity.id
_entity.type
_entity.pdbx_description
1 polymer ?
#
loop_
_entity_poly.entity_id
_entity_poly.type
_entity_poly.pdbx_seq_one_letter_code
_entity_poly.pdbx_strand_id
1 'polypeptide(L)'
;MALDGITLSMLKNELAENLVGARVDKIHQPSKEELIMSFRMSGGSKKLLISASASAPRVHFTESAVDNPKAPPMFCMLMRKYIGGAKLVGIEQFGLERILHFSFSTYNEFGDPVVLKLAVETMGRHSNIILIGADGKIIDAIKRVTADMSSVRQVMPGMTYVFPPSQDKMNTLDLDYMAFIARLKEGRDVPLSKALMEVLDGVSPIVCREFSEYAAKGNDTTAHVLTNDECEDLVYIIDKTVSAVKNGSCAPYIVEDENGKPIDFTFMAVKQYGAAAAPKLCESFSAMLDRFYSERSGADRMKQRSGDLFRFVMNLCDRLSRKLDVQRQELARSAERDTLRIKGELIHANLRNIEKGMTSVILENYYDNNNPIEVKLDPRLSPNQNAQHY
;
A
#
# COMPACT_ATOMS: atom_id res chain seq x y z
N MET A 1 6.41 -1.63 -12.41
CA MET A 1 7.84 -1.80 -12.19
C MET A 1 8.11 -2.03 -10.73
N ALA A 2 8.83 -3.04 -10.37
CA ALA A 2 9.20 -3.33 -8.99
C ALA A 2 10.72 -3.33 -8.91
N LEU A 3 11.25 -2.78 -7.84
CA LEU A 3 12.64 -2.97 -7.43
C LEU A 3 12.86 -4.48 -7.30
N ASP A 4 13.76 -5.05 -8.10
CA ASP A 4 14.03 -6.49 -8.09
C ASP A 4 15.02 -6.89 -6.98
N GLY A 5 15.16 -8.20 -6.74
CA GLY A 5 15.98 -8.73 -5.66
C GLY A 5 17.47 -8.45 -5.86
N ILE A 6 17.97 -8.49 -7.10
CA ILE A 6 19.37 -8.20 -7.43
C ILE A 6 19.68 -6.71 -7.25
N THR A 7 18.85 -5.83 -7.82
CA THR A 7 19.01 -4.37 -7.61
C THR A 7 18.94 -4.02 -6.13
N LEU A 8 18.03 -4.67 -5.37
CA LEU A 8 17.92 -4.46 -3.93
C LEU A 8 19.18 -4.95 -3.19
N SER A 9 19.82 -6.03 -3.64
CA SER A 9 21.08 -6.52 -3.08
C SER A 9 22.23 -5.52 -3.27
N MET A 10 22.34 -4.94 -4.46
CA MET A 10 23.34 -3.89 -4.73
C MET A 10 23.08 -2.64 -3.87
N LEU A 11 21.84 -2.23 -3.81
CA LEU A 11 21.42 -1.10 -2.98
C LEU A 11 21.66 -1.39 -1.49
N LYS A 12 21.40 -2.61 -1.00
CA LYS A 12 21.70 -3.02 0.38
C LYS A 12 23.18 -2.82 0.71
N ASN A 13 24.08 -3.19 -0.20
CA ASN A 13 25.52 -2.98 0.00
C ASN A 13 25.85 -1.49 0.12
N GLU A 14 25.34 -0.65 -0.79
CA GLU A 14 25.50 0.82 -0.73
C GLU A 14 24.97 1.39 0.59
N LEU A 15 23.78 0.97 1.03
CA LEU A 15 23.19 1.42 2.28
C LEU A 15 24.00 0.96 3.50
N ALA A 16 24.50 -0.27 3.49
CA ALA A 16 25.28 -0.83 4.59
C ALA A 16 26.62 -0.10 4.75
N GLU A 17 27.35 0.12 3.66
CA GLU A 17 28.61 0.86 3.66
C GLU A 17 28.46 2.28 4.23
N ASN A 18 27.32 2.91 3.98
CA ASN A 18 27.08 4.28 4.36
C ASN A 18 26.39 4.46 5.71
N LEU A 19 25.59 3.48 6.18
CA LEU A 19 24.74 3.67 7.37
C LEU A 19 25.12 2.80 8.56
N VAL A 20 25.82 1.67 8.38
CA VAL A 20 26.19 0.83 9.52
C VAL A 20 27.13 1.61 10.44
N GLY A 21 26.76 1.64 11.72
CA GLY A 21 27.45 2.45 12.73
C GLY A 21 26.82 3.84 12.97
N ALA A 22 26.00 4.35 12.05
CA ALA A 22 25.30 5.63 12.22
C ALA A 22 24.16 5.55 13.24
N ARG A 23 23.78 6.71 13.79
CA ARG A 23 22.65 6.85 14.72
C ARG A 23 21.46 7.51 14.06
N VAL A 24 20.28 7.00 14.37
CA VAL A 24 19.00 7.62 13.98
C VAL A 24 18.88 8.97 14.68
N ASP A 25 18.76 10.04 13.90
CA ASP A 25 18.62 11.42 14.40
C ASP A 25 17.15 11.87 14.39
N LYS A 26 16.51 11.79 13.23
CA LYS A 26 15.10 12.20 13.05
C LYS A 26 14.32 11.17 12.26
N ILE A 27 13.04 11.03 12.60
CA ILE A 27 12.10 10.18 11.89
C ILE A 27 10.87 11.00 11.54
N HIS A 28 10.51 10.99 10.26
CA HIS A 28 9.34 11.66 9.71
C HIS A 28 8.50 10.69 8.89
N GLN A 29 7.21 10.89 8.86
CA GLN A 29 6.27 10.13 8.02
C GLN A 29 5.43 11.14 7.20
N PRO A 30 5.94 11.53 6.02
CA PRO A 30 5.31 12.57 5.20
C PRO A 30 3.99 12.14 4.60
N SER A 31 3.80 10.84 4.38
CA SER A 31 2.55 10.26 3.86
C SER A 31 2.15 9.01 4.64
N LYS A 32 0.97 8.44 4.34
CA LYS A 32 0.50 7.21 4.98
C LYS A 32 1.41 6.01 4.74
N GLU A 33 2.20 6.02 3.67
CA GLU A 33 3.00 4.88 3.21
C GLU A 33 4.49 5.19 3.08
N GLU A 34 4.95 6.39 3.46
CA GLU A 34 6.35 6.79 3.34
C GLU A 34 6.95 7.20 4.68
N LEU A 35 8.18 6.77 4.92
CA LEU A 35 8.99 7.09 6.09
C LEU A 35 10.30 7.72 5.63
N ILE A 36 10.75 8.77 6.30
CA ILE A 36 12.07 9.38 6.12
C ILE A 36 12.83 9.31 7.44
N MET A 37 13.98 8.66 7.41
CA MET A 37 14.88 8.54 8.56
C MET A 37 16.17 9.30 8.28
N SER A 38 16.50 10.25 9.13
CA SER A 38 17.79 10.94 9.09
C SER A 38 18.78 10.21 9.99
N PHE A 39 19.97 9.95 9.47
CA PHE A 39 21.06 9.30 10.17
C PHE A 39 22.21 10.28 10.35
N ARG A 40 22.75 10.35 11.58
CA ARG A 40 23.91 11.18 11.93
C ARG A 40 25.17 10.32 11.94
N MET A 41 26.18 10.79 11.25
CA MET A 41 27.51 10.17 11.13
C MET A 41 28.60 11.19 11.46
N SER A 42 29.86 10.74 11.58
CA SER A 42 31.02 11.62 11.83
C SER A 42 31.27 12.65 10.72
N GLY A 43 30.81 12.39 9.49
CA GLY A 43 30.98 13.26 8.31
C GLY A 43 29.72 14.02 7.87
N GLY A 44 28.63 14.02 8.67
CA GLY A 44 27.39 14.71 8.30
C GLY A 44 26.14 13.91 8.57
N SER A 45 25.08 14.16 7.80
CA SER A 45 23.82 13.42 7.91
C SER A 45 23.35 12.95 6.54
N LYS A 46 22.75 11.75 6.49
CA LYS A 46 22.07 11.21 5.29
C LYS A 46 20.61 10.94 5.60
N LYS A 47 19.75 11.16 4.62
CA LYS A 47 18.32 10.85 4.71
C LYS A 47 18.02 9.59 3.92
N LEU A 48 17.39 8.61 4.58
CA LEU A 48 16.88 7.38 3.99
C LEU A 48 15.37 7.52 3.81
N LEU A 49 14.90 7.45 2.57
CA LEU A 49 13.49 7.37 2.24
C LEU A 49 13.11 5.89 2.13
N ILE A 50 12.02 5.51 2.77
CA ILE A 50 11.41 4.18 2.70
C ILE A 50 9.95 4.35 2.30
N SER A 51 9.54 3.72 1.20
CA SER A 51 8.16 3.79 0.69
C SER A 51 7.56 2.39 0.59
N ALA A 52 6.44 2.19 1.25
CA ALA A 52 5.59 1.02 1.13
C ALA A 52 4.44 1.23 0.12
N SER A 53 4.52 2.28 -0.72
CA SER A 53 3.49 2.54 -1.73
C SER A 53 3.36 1.38 -2.71
N ALA A 54 2.14 1.00 -3.05
CA ALA A 54 1.88 -0.11 -3.97
C ALA A 54 2.43 0.15 -5.39
N SER A 55 2.44 1.41 -5.82
CA SER A 55 2.92 1.81 -7.15
C SER A 55 4.41 2.14 -7.20
N ALA A 56 5.01 2.49 -6.03
CA ALA A 56 6.38 2.98 -5.96
C ALA A 56 7.10 2.50 -4.68
N PRO A 57 7.15 1.17 -4.43
CA PRO A 57 7.86 0.64 -3.27
C PRO A 57 9.38 0.80 -3.48
N ARG A 58 10.06 1.37 -2.49
CA ARG A 58 11.49 1.67 -2.59
C ARG A 58 12.13 1.99 -1.25
N VAL A 59 13.43 1.88 -1.20
CA VAL A 59 14.27 2.35 -0.10
C VAL A 59 15.57 2.90 -0.71
N HIS A 60 15.93 4.15 -0.44
CA HIS A 60 17.14 4.77 -0.99
C HIS A 60 17.48 6.07 -0.25
N PHE A 61 18.69 6.57 -0.42
CA PHE A 61 19.02 7.91 0.01
C PHE A 61 18.28 8.96 -0.82
N THR A 62 17.90 10.06 -0.19
CA THR A 62 17.22 11.18 -0.86
C THR A 62 17.70 12.53 -0.34
N GLU A 63 17.84 13.47 -1.25
CA GLU A 63 18.06 14.89 -0.92
C GLU A 63 16.75 15.67 -0.93
N SER A 64 15.67 15.04 -1.39
CA SER A 64 14.38 15.71 -1.54
C SER A 64 13.84 16.23 -0.20
N ALA A 65 13.39 17.49 -0.21
CA ALA A 65 12.60 18.05 0.87
C ALA A 65 11.14 17.60 0.70
N VAL A 66 10.56 17.06 1.74
CA VAL A 66 9.15 16.62 1.73
C VAL A 66 8.42 17.29 2.88
N ASP A 67 7.23 17.81 2.58
CA ASP A 67 6.36 18.43 3.59
C ASP A 67 5.85 17.37 4.58
N ASN A 68 6.01 17.62 5.85
CA ASN A 68 5.52 16.76 6.91
C ASN A 68 4.13 17.20 7.37
N PRO A 69 3.26 16.28 7.77
CA PRO A 69 1.97 16.62 8.37
C PRO A 69 2.17 17.37 9.69
N LYS A 70 1.23 18.25 10.03
CA LYS A 70 1.28 19.03 11.30
C LYS A 70 1.35 18.16 12.55
N ALA A 71 0.66 17.01 12.53
CA ALA A 71 0.72 16.00 13.58
C ALA A 71 1.32 14.70 13.02
N PRO A 72 2.37 14.12 13.64
CA PRO A 72 2.97 12.88 13.18
C PRO A 72 2.00 11.71 13.37
N PRO A 73 1.88 10.79 12.38
CA PRO A 73 1.09 9.57 12.52
C PRO A 73 1.59 8.66 13.65
N MET A 74 0.70 7.77 14.14
CA MET A 74 1.00 6.87 15.26
C MET A 74 2.26 6.02 15.01
N PHE A 75 2.41 5.43 13.83
CA PHE A 75 3.58 4.62 13.49
C PHE A 75 4.88 5.42 13.59
N CYS A 76 4.87 6.69 13.13
CA CYS A 76 6.03 7.57 13.28
C CYS A 76 6.38 7.83 14.75
N MET A 77 5.38 8.01 15.62
CA MET A 77 5.58 8.19 17.05
C MET A 77 6.18 6.95 17.70
N LEU A 78 5.71 5.76 17.34
CA LEU A 78 6.29 4.49 17.79
C LEU A 78 7.72 4.32 17.32
N MET A 79 8.00 4.58 16.05
CA MET A 79 9.37 4.54 15.52
C MET A 79 10.31 5.46 16.30
N ARG A 80 9.87 6.70 16.62
CA ARG A 80 10.64 7.64 17.43
C ARG A 80 10.90 7.11 18.85
N LYS A 81 9.87 6.51 19.48
CA LYS A 81 9.98 5.93 20.82
C LYS A 81 11.00 4.78 20.86
N TYR A 82 10.95 3.86 19.91
CA TYR A 82 11.71 2.63 19.98
C TYR A 82 13.11 2.69 19.37
N ILE A 83 13.29 3.41 18.27
CA ILE A 83 14.57 3.48 17.53
C ILE A 83 15.10 4.91 17.35
N GLY A 84 14.50 5.94 17.95
CA GLY A 84 15.06 7.28 18.01
C GLY A 84 16.37 7.26 18.79
N GLY A 85 17.48 7.76 18.20
CA GLY A 85 18.82 7.70 18.78
C GLY A 85 19.53 6.34 18.71
N ALA A 86 18.85 5.27 18.28
CA ALA A 86 19.43 3.93 18.14
C ALA A 86 20.56 3.90 17.11
N LYS A 87 21.52 2.98 17.30
CA LYS A 87 22.62 2.75 16.36
C LYS A 87 22.23 1.66 15.37
N LEU A 88 22.36 1.92 14.07
CA LEU A 88 22.21 0.88 13.04
C LEU A 88 23.43 -0.04 13.08
N VAL A 89 23.20 -1.34 13.27
CA VAL A 89 24.28 -2.35 13.43
C VAL A 89 24.37 -3.32 12.26
N GLY A 90 23.35 -3.37 11.39
CA GLY A 90 23.38 -4.22 10.22
C GLY A 90 22.17 -4.01 9.29
N ILE A 91 22.36 -4.38 8.02
CA ILE A 91 21.30 -4.45 7.00
C ILE A 91 21.44 -5.79 6.31
N GLU A 92 20.38 -6.60 6.33
CA GLU A 92 20.36 -7.96 5.82
C GLU A 92 19.27 -8.12 4.75
N GLN A 93 19.56 -8.95 3.74
CA GLN A 93 18.59 -9.43 2.76
C GLN A 93 18.68 -10.96 2.75
N PHE A 94 17.55 -11.61 2.72
CA PHE A 94 17.49 -13.09 2.67
C PHE A 94 17.38 -13.56 1.22
N GLY A 95 18.43 -14.19 0.73
CA GLY A 95 18.51 -14.58 -0.68
C GLY A 95 18.28 -13.39 -1.61
N LEU A 96 17.40 -13.56 -2.60
CA LEU A 96 16.97 -12.50 -3.51
C LEU A 96 15.57 -11.95 -3.18
N GLU A 97 15.07 -12.23 -1.97
CA GLU A 97 13.79 -11.67 -1.52
C GLU A 97 13.84 -10.14 -1.51
N ARG A 98 12.71 -9.53 -1.84
CA ARG A 98 12.59 -8.05 -1.86
C ARG A 98 12.28 -7.49 -0.47
N ILE A 99 13.08 -7.93 0.52
CA ILE A 99 12.95 -7.59 1.92
C ILE A 99 14.32 -7.22 2.48
N LEU A 100 14.41 -6.07 3.11
CA LEU A 100 15.57 -5.68 3.90
C LEU A 100 15.23 -5.62 5.38
N HIS A 101 16.07 -6.21 6.21
CA HIS A 101 16.03 -6.08 7.66
C HIS A 101 17.12 -5.12 8.14
N PHE A 102 16.71 -4.01 8.72
CA PHE A 102 17.60 -3.05 9.39
C PHE A 102 17.63 -3.39 10.87
N SER A 103 18.79 -3.70 11.41
CA SER A 103 19.00 -4.05 12.83
C SER A 103 19.48 -2.84 13.61
N PHE A 104 18.76 -2.45 14.66
CA PHE A 104 19.03 -1.28 15.49
C PHE A 104 19.38 -1.70 16.92
N SER A 105 20.56 -1.32 17.39
CA SER A 105 20.96 -1.48 18.80
C SER A 105 20.44 -0.29 19.60
N THR A 106 19.67 -0.58 20.64
CA THR A 106 19.02 0.38 21.53
C THR A 106 18.93 -0.19 22.95
N TYR A 107 18.22 0.47 23.84
CA TYR A 107 17.96 0.02 25.20
C TYR A 107 16.46 -0.15 25.42
N ASN A 108 16.06 -1.18 26.18
CA ASN A 108 14.68 -1.36 26.60
C ASN A 108 14.32 -0.39 27.74
N GLU A 109 13.07 -0.45 28.23
CA GLU A 109 12.58 0.39 29.32
C GLU A 109 13.30 0.12 30.67
N PHE A 110 13.99 -1.02 30.80
CA PHE A 110 14.78 -1.41 31.99
C PHE A 110 16.26 -1.02 31.87
N GLY A 111 16.68 -0.48 30.71
CA GLY A 111 18.08 -0.10 30.46
C GLY A 111 18.94 -1.24 29.88
N ASP A 112 18.36 -2.41 29.56
CA ASP A 112 19.11 -3.51 28.97
C ASP A 112 19.33 -3.28 27.48
N PRO A 113 20.49 -3.65 26.93
CA PRO A 113 20.76 -3.55 25.50
C PRO A 113 19.90 -4.57 24.71
N VAL A 114 19.20 -4.09 23.70
CA VAL A 114 18.36 -4.90 22.82
C VAL A 114 18.61 -4.54 21.36
N VAL A 115 18.33 -5.50 20.48
CA VAL A 115 18.34 -5.27 19.02
C VAL A 115 16.93 -5.37 18.50
N LEU A 116 16.43 -4.27 17.95
CA LEU A 116 15.16 -4.22 17.24
C LEU A 116 15.39 -4.30 15.74
N LYS A 117 14.44 -4.86 15.00
CA LYS A 117 14.51 -4.98 13.54
C LYS A 117 13.42 -4.15 12.87
N LEU A 118 13.79 -3.50 11.78
CA LEU A 118 12.83 -2.86 10.86
C LEU A 118 12.84 -3.66 9.57
N ALA A 119 11.77 -4.41 9.29
CA ALA A 119 11.58 -5.09 8.02
C ALA A 119 10.97 -4.13 7.00
N VAL A 120 11.65 -3.95 5.88
CA VAL A 120 11.22 -3.15 4.74
C VAL A 120 10.92 -4.09 3.59
N GLU A 121 9.65 -4.28 3.28
CA GLU A 121 9.15 -5.18 2.25
C GLU A 121 8.75 -4.37 1.02
N THR A 122 9.36 -4.65 -0.16
CA THR A 122 9.15 -3.90 -1.41
C THR A 122 8.47 -4.76 -2.48
N MET A 123 7.25 -5.24 -2.18
CA MET A 123 6.51 -6.22 -2.99
C MET A 123 5.22 -5.65 -3.60
N GLY A 124 5.28 -4.45 -4.20
CA GLY A 124 4.12 -3.80 -4.83
C GLY A 124 2.98 -3.59 -3.83
N ARG A 125 1.79 -4.11 -4.10
CA ARG A 125 0.62 -3.96 -3.21
C ARG A 125 0.83 -4.55 -1.80
N HIS A 126 1.74 -5.51 -1.66
CA HIS A 126 2.08 -6.17 -0.40
C HIS A 126 3.26 -5.52 0.32
N SER A 127 3.77 -4.38 -0.19
CA SER A 127 4.84 -3.64 0.46
C SER A 127 4.44 -3.14 1.82
N ASN A 128 5.38 -3.23 2.79
CA ASN A 128 5.14 -2.83 4.17
C ASN A 128 6.44 -2.35 4.85
N ILE A 129 6.29 -1.67 5.98
CA ILE A 129 7.38 -1.29 6.88
C ILE A 129 6.96 -1.75 8.27
N ILE A 130 7.69 -2.70 8.85
CA ILE A 130 7.28 -3.42 10.07
C ILE A 130 8.38 -3.30 11.11
N LEU A 131 8.04 -2.76 12.28
CA LEU A 131 8.93 -2.72 13.44
C LEU A 131 8.76 -3.99 14.27
N ILE A 132 9.86 -4.69 14.51
CA ILE A 132 9.91 -6.01 15.17
C ILE A 132 10.72 -5.88 16.44
N GLY A 133 10.19 -6.41 17.54
CA GLY A 133 10.82 -6.48 18.85
C GLY A 133 11.95 -7.51 18.91
N ALA A 134 12.72 -7.46 19.99
CA ALA A 134 13.79 -8.43 20.27
C ALA A 134 13.28 -9.87 20.44
N ASP A 135 12.00 -10.02 20.80
CA ASP A 135 11.29 -11.30 20.94
C ASP A 135 10.75 -11.83 19.60
N GLY A 136 11.01 -11.14 18.48
CA GLY A 136 10.50 -11.49 17.16
C GLY A 136 9.04 -11.12 16.91
N LYS A 137 8.38 -10.44 17.85
CA LYS A 137 6.99 -9.99 17.67
C LYS A 137 6.94 -8.62 17.00
N ILE A 138 5.89 -8.42 16.24
CA ILE A 138 5.58 -7.15 15.60
C ILE A 138 5.19 -6.13 16.67
N ILE A 139 5.96 -5.05 16.79
CA ILE A 139 5.59 -3.90 17.61
C ILE A 139 4.49 -3.10 16.92
N ASP A 140 4.72 -2.74 15.65
CA ASP A 140 3.70 -2.15 14.76
C ASP A 140 4.16 -2.22 13.30
N ALA A 141 3.25 -1.87 12.38
CA ALA A 141 3.51 -1.79 10.95
C ALA A 141 2.84 -0.53 10.35
N ILE A 142 3.46 0.02 9.29
CA ILE A 142 2.88 1.17 8.59
C ILE A 142 1.54 0.80 7.92
N LYS A 143 1.42 -0.48 7.51
CA LYS A 143 0.17 -1.11 7.04
C LYS A 143 -0.14 -2.32 7.91
N ARG A 144 -1.18 -2.23 8.72
CA ARG A 144 -1.70 -3.38 9.45
C ARG A 144 -2.54 -4.24 8.51
N VAL A 145 -2.30 -5.54 8.52
CA VAL A 145 -3.01 -6.53 7.67
C VAL A 145 -3.77 -7.47 8.57
N THR A 146 -5.09 -7.34 8.58
CA THR A 146 -6.02 -8.18 9.36
C THR A 146 -6.36 -9.49 8.61
N ALA A 147 -7.03 -10.42 9.29
CA ALA A 147 -7.53 -11.66 8.70
C ALA A 147 -8.49 -11.42 7.53
N ASP A 148 -9.30 -10.36 7.60
CA ASP A 148 -10.25 -9.99 6.54
C ASP A 148 -9.53 -9.47 5.27
N MET A 149 -8.33 -8.92 5.43
CA MET A 149 -7.53 -8.38 4.31
C MET A 149 -6.65 -9.45 3.65
N SER A 150 -6.22 -10.45 4.41
CA SER A 150 -5.37 -11.54 3.92
C SER A 150 -5.55 -12.81 4.74
N SER A 151 -5.93 -13.89 4.06
CA SER A 151 -5.97 -15.24 4.65
C SER A 151 -4.58 -15.89 4.72
N VAL A 152 -3.59 -15.38 3.96
CA VAL A 152 -2.26 -15.99 3.83
C VAL A 152 -1.30 -15.51 4.90
N ARG A 153 -1.28 -14.19 5.17
CA ARG A 153 -0.36 -13.57 6.12
C ARG A 153 -0.99 -12.35 6.77
N GLN A 154 -1.03 -12.36 8.08
CA GLN A 154 -1.47 -11.23 8.88
C GLN A 154 -0.26 -10.44 9.39
N VAL A 155 -0.41 -9.11 9.54
CA VAL A 155 0.62 -8.22 10.08
C VAL A 155 -0.03 -7.30 11.10
N MET A 156 -0.05 -7.74 12.36
CA MET A 156 -0.69 -7.02 13.46
C MET A 156 0.23 -6.94 14.68
N PRO A 157 0.15 -5.87 15.49
CA PRO A 157 0.91 -5.76 16.72
C PRO A 157 0.72 -6.99 17.64
N GLY A 158 1.80 -7.47 18.24
CA GLY A 158 1.83 -8.63 19.14
C GLY A 158 1.97 -9.98 18.43
N MET A 159 1.76 -10.08 17.13
CA MET A 159 1.97 -11.32 16.37
C MET A 159 3.46 -11.53 16.10
N THR A 160 3.89 -12.78 15.99
CA THR A 160 5.23 -13.11 15.52
C THR A 160 5.40 -12.72 14.06
N TYR A 161 6.53 -12.06 13.74
CA TYR A 161 6.85 -11.75 12.36
C TYR A 161 7.17 -13.04 11.60
N VAL A 162 6.50 -13.24 10.48
CA VAL A 162 6.71 -14.35 9.56
C VAL A 162 7.05 -13.78 8.19
N PHE A 163 8.00 -14.36 7.49
CA PHE A 163 8.30 -13.99 6.11
C PHE A 163 7.09 -14.21 5.20
N PRO A 164 6.93 -13.42 4.15
CA PRO A 164 5.98 -13.74 3.08
C PRO A 164 6.24 -15.15 2.53
N PRO A 165 5.20 -15.83 2.01
CA PRO A 165 5.39 -17.13 1.35
C PRO A 165 6.41 -17.00 0.21
N SER A 166 7.37 -17.89 0.17
CA SER A 166 8.33 -17.98 -0.93
C SER A 166 7.62 -18.38 -2.23
N GLN A 167 8.11 -17.86 -3.34
CA GLN A 167 7.69 -18.32 -4.66
C GLN A 167 8.54 -19.55 -5.02
N ASP A 168 7.93 -20.54 -5.70
CA ASP A 168 8.66 -21.68 -6.23
C ASP A 168 9.45 -21.27 -7.48
N LYS A 169 10.57 -20.54 -7.27
CA LYS A 169 11.47 -20.05 -8.31
C LYS A 169 12.91 -20.49 -8.04
N MET A 170 13.67 -20.59 -9.11
CA MET A 170 15.10 -20.91 -9.02
C MET A 170 15.90 -19.68 -8.66
N ASN A 171 16.81 -19.81 -7.71
CA ASN A 171 17.71 -18.72 -7.33
C ASN A 171 18.64 -18.38 -8.50
N THR A 172 18.49 -17.21 -9.07
CA THR A 172 19.28 -16.75 -10.23
C THR A 172 20.79 -16.76 -9.97
N LEU A 173 21.23 -16.56 -8.73
CA LEU A 173 22.65 -16.52 -8.38
C LEU A 173 23.28 -17.90 -8.17
N ASP A 174 22.46 -18.96 -8.14
CA ASP A 174 22.93 -20.34 -7.90
C ASP A 174 22.08 -21.31 -8.74
N LEU A 175 22.20 -21.18 -10.08
CA LEU A 175 21.44 -21.96 -11.04
C LEU A 175 22.16 -23.26 -11.44
N ASP A 176 21.43 -24.37 -11.37
CA ASP A 176 21.73 -25.54 -12.18
C ASP A 176 21.15 -25.26 -13.58
N TYR A 177 22.03 -24.99 -14.54
CA TYR A 177 21.63 -24.59 -15.90
C TYR A 177 20.88 -25.69 -16.65
N MET A 178 21.19 -26.98 -16.39
CA MET A 178 20.47 -28.08 -17.02
C MET A 178 19.04 -28.16 -16.50
N ALA A 179 18.88 -28.15 -15.18
CA ALA A 179 17.55 -28.10 -14.55
C ALA A 179 16.77 -26.86 -14.91
N PHE A 180 17.45 -25.70 -15.04
CA PHE A 180 16.84 -24.45 -15.46
C PHE A 180 16.23 -24.52 -16.86
N ILE A 181 17.02 -25.01 -17.86
CA ILE A 181 16.52 -25.12 -19.24
C ILE A 181 15.39 -26.15 -19.33
N ALA A 182 15.48 -27.26 -18.62
CA ALA A 182 14.41 -28.25 -18.56
C ALA A 182 13.10 -27.62 -18.01
N ARG A 183 13.18 -26.97 -16.85
CA ARG A 183 12.03 -26.31 -16.23
C ARG A 183 11.46 -25.18 -17.10
N LEU A 184 12.32 -24.45 -17.81
CA LEU A 184 11.90 -23.38 -18.71
C LEU A 184 11.08 -23.94 -19.89
N LYS A 185 11.54 -25.08 -20.48
CA LYS A 185 10.85 -25.77 -21.60
C LYS A 185 9.60 -26.52 -21.18
N GLU A 186 9.50 -26.99 -19.93
CA GLU A 186 8.31 -27.63 -19.36
C GLU A 186 7.22 -26.64 -18.96
N GLY A 187 7.55 -25.34 -18.87
CA GLY A 187 6.65 -24.27 -18.45
C GLY A 187 5.50 -24.01 -19.41
N ARG A 188 4.78 -22.91 -19.19
CA ARG A 188 3.68 -22.48 -20.06
C ARG A 188 4.21 -21.95 -21.40
N ASP A 189 3.45 -22.14 -22.47
CA ASP A 189 3.75 -21.55 -23.77
C ASP A 189 3.41 -20.04 -23.76
N VAL A 190 4.38 -19.25 -23.35
CA VAL A 190 4.33 -17.80 -23.22
C VAL A 190 5.62 -17.20 -23.77
N PRO A 191 5.68 -15.90 -24.11
CA PRO A 191 6.91 -15.24 -24.53
C PRO A 191 8.06 -15.53 -23.58
N LEU A 192 9.25 -15.77 -24.12
CA LEU A 192 10.44 -16.18 -23.37
C LEU A 192 10.74 -15.29 -22.16
N SER A 193 10.62 -13.97 -22.31
CA SER A 193 10.81 -13.02 -21.21
C SER A 193 9.84 -13.23 -20.04
N LYS A 194 8.62 -13.70 -20.33
CA LYS A 194 7.61 -14.01 -19.32
C LYS A 194 7.87 -15.37 -18.67
N ALA A 195 8.28 -16.38 -19.46
CA ALA A 195 8.69 -17.68 -18.93
C ALA A 195 9.89 -17.53 -17.98
N LEU A 196 10.89 -16.71 -18.34
CA LEU A 196 12.02 -16.39 -17.47
C LEU A 196 11.58 -15.76 -16.14
N MET A 197 10.61 -14.85 -16.16
CA MET A 197 10.07 -14.27 -14.92
C MET A 197 9.33 -15.28 -14.04
N GLU A 198 8.75 -16.32 -14.61
CA GLU A 198 8.08 -17.39 -13.85
C GLU A 198 9.07 -18.36 -13.20
N VAL A 199 10.22 -18.58 -13.83
CA VAL A 199 11.23 -19.55 -13.38
C VAL A 199 12.32 -18.94 -12.49
N LEU A 200 12.80 -17.73 -12.82
CA LEU A 200 13.92 -17.08 -12.13
C LEU A 200 13.46 -16.20 -10.97
N ASP A 201 14.14 -16.31 -9.83
CA ASP A 201 13.95 -15.42 -8.69
C ASP A 201 14.90 -14.21 -8.76
N GLY A 202 14.48 -13.09 -8.17
CA GLY A 202 15.30 -11.91 -7.99
C GLY A 202 15.51 -11.03 -9.21
N VAL A 203 14.89 -11.34 -10.36
CA VAL A 203 14.98 -10.57 -11.61
C VAL A 203 13.70 -9.82 -11.93
N SER A 204 13.86 -8.67 -12.60
CA SER A 204 12.77 -7.81 -13.06
C SER A 204 12.38 -8.09 -14.51
N PRO A 205 11.19 -7.59 -14.95
CA PRO A 205 10.79 -7.72 -16.35
C PRO A 205 11.78 -7.15 -17.36
N ILE A 206 12.49 -6.06 -17.00
CA ILE A 206 13.49 -5.46 -17.90
C ILE A 206 14.68 -6.40 -18.07
N VAL A 207 15.14 -7.07 -17.02
CA VAL A 207 16.25 -8.03 -17.09
C VAL A 207 15.83 -9.26 -17.88
N CYS A 208 14.63 -9.80 -17.64
CA CYS A 208 14.13 -10.95 -18.39
C CYS A 208 13.95 -10.63 -19.89
N ARG A 209 13.53 -9.44 -20.24
CA ARG A 209 13.46 -9.01 -21.65
C ARG A 209 14.85 -8.90 -22.27
N GLU A 210 15.84 -8.38 -21.53
CA GLU A 210 17.23 -8.29 -22.02
C GLU A 210 17.83 -9.69 -22.25
N PHE A 211 17.57 -10.66 -21.38
CA PHE A 211 17.98 -12.03 -21.57
C PHE A 211 17.30 -12.65 -22.80
N SER A 212 16.01 -12.42 -22.97
CA SER A 212 15.25 -12.88 -24.13
C SER A 212 15.76 -12.26 -25.43
N GLU A 213 16.02 -10.94 -25.44
CA GLU A 213 16.57 -10.19 -26.58
C GLU A 213 17.94 -10.74 -27.00
N TYR A 214 18.81 -11.01 -26.03
CA TYR A 214 20.14 -11.55 -26.27
C TYR A 214 20.09 -12.94 -26.88
N ALA A 215 19.28 -13.84 -26.31
CA ALA A 215 19.18 -15.23 -26.75
C ALA A 215 18.48 -15.37 -28.11
N ALA A 216 17.37 -14.66 -28.31
CA ALA A 216 16.54 -14.77 -29.50
C ALA A 216 16.90 -13.72 -30.60
N LYS A 217 17.91 -12.89 -30.38
CA LYS A 217 18.40 -11.87 -31.33
C LYS A 217 17.28 -10.95 -31.87
N GLY A 218 16.40 -10.53 -30.99
CA GLY A 218 15.26 -9.65 -31.31
C GLY A 218 14.00 -10.36 -31.85
N ASN A 219 14.03 -11.68 -31.96
CA ASN A 219 12.85 -12.43 -32.39
C ASN A 219 11.89 -12.64 -31.22
N ASP A 220 10.58 -12.53 -31.46
CA ASP A 220 9.57 -12.94 -30.50
C ASP A 220 9.50 -14.46 -30.48
N THR A 221 9.94 -15.07 -29.38
CA THR A 221 10.07 -16.52 -29.23
C THR A 221 9.50 -17.01 -27.89
N THR A 222 9.19 -18.31 -27.84
CA THR A 222 8.78 -18.98 -26.59
C THR A 222 9.84 -19.99 -26.17
N ALA A 223 9.84 -20.39 -24.90
CA ALA A 223 10.82 -21.36 -24.38
C ALA A 223 10.79 -22.73 -25.08
N HIS A 224 9.61 -23.12 -25.62
CA HIS A 224 9.42 -24.41 -26.26
C HIS A 224 10.12 -24.56 -27.61
N VAL A 225 10.34 -23.46 -28.32
CA VAL A 225 10.94 -23.46 -29.67
C VAL A 225 12.39 -23.07 -29.68
N LEU A 226 13.00 -22.82 -28.52
CA LEU A 226 14.41 -22.46 -28.41
C LEU A 226 15.30 -23.57 -28.99
N THR A 227 16.17 -23.20 -29.91
CA THR A 227 17.25 -24.02 -30.43
C THR A 227 18.33 -24.25 -29.36
N ASN A 228 19.22 -25.18 -29.59
CA ASN A 228 20.35 -25.43 -28.66
C ASN A 228 21.27 -24.19 -28.58
N ASP A 229 21.56 -23.54 -29.70
CA ASP A 229 22.42 -22.35 -29.75
C ASP A 229 21.77 -21.20 -28.95
N GLU A 230 20.46 -20.99 -29.07
CA GLU A 230 19.72 -19.96 -28.30
C GLU A 230 19.67 -20.29 -26.80
N CYS A 231 19.62 -21.61 -26.42
CA CYS A 231 19.76 -22.02 -25.03
C CYS A 231 21.17 -21.74 -24.49
N GLU A 232 22.21 -21.96 -25.27
CA GLU A 232 23.59 -21.62 -24.90
C GLU A 232 23.80 -20.14 -24.74
N ASP A 233 23.31 -19.34 -25.69
CA ASP A 233 23.31 -17.85 -25.61
C ASP A 233 22.56 -17.35 -24.34
N LEU A 234 21.42 -17.97 -24.00
CA LEU A 234 20.65 -17.65 -22.80
C LEU A 234 21.43 -17.97 -21.52
N VAL A 235 22.02 -19.16 -21.43
CA VAL A 235 22.85 -19.54 -20.28
C VAL A 235 24.05 -18.63 -20.16
N TYR A 236 24.72 -18.30 -21.26
CA TYR A 236 25.88 -17.41 -21.27
C TYR A 236 25.54 -16.01 -20.71
N ILE A 237 24.44 -15.38 -21.16
CA ILE A 237 24.09 -14.02 -20.70
C ILE A 237 23.68 -14.04 -19.21
N ILE A 238 23.01 -15.09 -18.75
CA ILE A 238 22.66 -15.26 -17.35
C ILE A 238 23.92 -15.45 -16.51
N ASP A 239 24.83 -16.36 -16.89
CA ASP A 239 26.08 -16.63 -16.18
C ASP A 239 26.97 -15.38 -16.10
N LYS A 240 27.10 -14.66 -17.19
CA LYS A 240 27.79 -13.36 -17.23
C LYS A 240 27.19 -12.37 -16.26
N THR A 241 25.87 -12.29 -16.19
CA THR A 241 25.15 -11.41 -15.27
C THR A 241 25.36 -11.84 -13.82
N VAL A 242 25.23 -13.14 -13.52
CA VAL A 242 25.49 -13.71 -12.20
C VAL A 242 26.94 -13.43 -11.74
N SER A 243 27.90 -13.62 -12.64
CA SER A 243 29.31 -13.31 -12.39
C SER A 243 29.52 -11.83 -12.06
N ALA A 244 28.88 -10.92 -12.80
CA ALA A 244 28.93 -9.47 -12.53
C ALA A 244 28.34 -9.13 -11.16
N VAL A 245 27.22 -9.74 -10.77
CA VAL A 245 26.60 -9.57 -9.46
C VAL A 245 27.51 -10.06 -8.33
N LYS A 246 28.08 -11.26 -8.46
CA LYS A 246 28.97 -11.86 -7.46
C LYS A 246 30.27 -11.08 -7.29
N ASN A 247 30.80 -10.52 -8.37
CA ASN A 247 32.04 -9.72 -8.38
C ASN A 247 31.81 -8.24 -8.02
N GLY A 248 30.55 -7.80 -7.78
CA GLY A 248 30.23 -6.42 -7.45
C GLY A 248 30.46 -5.43 -8.60
N SER A 249 30.53 -5.91 -9.87
CA SER A 249 30.77 -5.08 -11.05
C SER A 249 29.49 -4.54 -11.70
N CYS A 250 28.32 -4.74 -11.04
CA CYS A 250 27.06 -4.14 -11.46
C CYS A 250 27.05 -2.65 -11.23
N ALA A 251 26.41 -1.91 -12.14
CA ALA A 251 26.28 -0.47 -12.06
C ALA A 251 24.83 -0.02 -12.25
N PRO A 252 24.42 1.09 -11.62
CA PRO A 252 23.05 1.59 -11.73
C PRO A 252 22.83 2.30 -13.06
N TYR A 253 21.83 1.85 -13.80
CA TYR A 253 21.41 2.47 -15.06
C TYR A 253 19.96 2.91 -14.99
N ILE A 254 19.70 4.14 -15.42
CA ILE A 254 18.37 4.63 -15.71
C ILE A 254 18.16 4.58 -17.22
N VAL A 255 17.00 4.11 -17.67
CA VAL A 255 16.65 4.07 -19.07
C VAL A 255 15.76 5.26 -19.38
N GLU A 256 16.19 6.11 -20.32
CA GLU A 256 15.49 7.33 -20.71
C GLU A 256 15.01 7.25 -22.16
N ASP A 257 13.81 7.79 -22.42
CA ASP A 257 13.29 7.97 -23.75
C ASP A 257 14.01 9.10 -24.51
N GLU A 258 13.62 9.34 -25.77
CA GLU A 258 14.18 10.40 -26.63
C GLU A 258 14.06 11.81 -26.02
N ASN A 259 13.11 12.03 -25.11
CA ASN A 259 12.88 13.29 -24.42
C ASN A 259 13.65 13.40 -23.09
N GLY A 260 14.47 12.40 -22.76
CA GLY A 260 15.21 12.34 -21.50
C GLY A 260 14.36 11.95 -20.29
N LYS A 261 13.13 11.47 -20.51
CA LYS A 261 12.24 11.05 -19.44
C LYS A 261 12.56 9.62 -19.01
N PRO A 262 12.73 9.35 -17.71
CA PRO A 262 12.97 8.02 -17.19
C PRO A 262 11.78 7.08 -17.42
N ILE A 263 12.01 5.97 -18.10
CA ILE A 263 11.02 4.93 -18.38
C ILE A 263 11.23 3.66 -17.56
N ASP A 264 12.49 3.31 -17.27
CA ASP A 264 12.86 2.14 -16.48
C ASP A 264 14.21 2.35 -15.76
N PHE A 265 14.60 1.40 -14.91
CA PHE A 265 15.92 1.35 -14.27
C PHE A 265 16.37 -0.09 -14.08
N THR A 266 17.70 -0.31 -13.99
CA THR A 266 18.28 -1.65 -13.84
C THR A 266 19.71 -1.58 -13.31
N PHE A 267 20.27 -2.71 -12.92
CA PHE A 267 21.65 -2.88 -12.43
C PHE A 267 22.67 -3.20 -13.54
N MET A 268 22.23 -3.24 -14.80
CA MET A 268 23.07 -3.55 -15.96
C MET A 268 22.69 -2.71 -17.18
N ALA A 269 23.60 -2.50 -18.11
CA ALA A 269 23.30 -1.87 -19.38
C ALA A 269 22.40 -2.79 -20.23
N VAL A 270 21.32 -2.24 -20.79
CA VAL A 270 20.33 -2.96 -21.60
C VAL A 270 20.31 -2.44 -23.05
N LYS A 271 20.06 -3.32 -24.02
CA LYS A 271 20.01 -3.01 -25.44
C LYS A 271 18.61 -3.19 -26.06
N GLN A 272 17.72 -3.86 -25.37
CA GLN A 272 16.36 -4.23 -25.83
C GLN A 272 15.50 -3.06 -26.37
N TYR A 273 15.84 -1.84 -26.04
CA TYR A 273 15.07 -0.66 -26.48
C TYR A 273 15.54 -0.09 -27.84
N GLY A 274 16.64 -0.60 -28.40
CA GLY A 274 17.21 -0.11 -29.66
C GLY A 274 17.46 1.40 -29.63
N ALA A 275 16.94 2.11 -30.63
CA ALA A 275 17.06 3.56 -30.71
C ALA A 275 16.00 4.33 -29.89
N ALA A 276 14.93 3.66 -29.43
CA ALA A 276 13.81 4.32 -28.76
C ALA A 276 14.12 4.78 -27.32
N ALA A 277 15.12 4.18 -26.67
CA ALA A 277 15.57 4.60 -25.34
C ALA A 277 17.00 4.13 -25.07
N ALA A 278 17.74 4.90 -24.26
CA ALA A 278 19.12 4.62 -23.95
C ALA A 278 19.36 4.45 -22.44
N PRO A 279 20.16 3.46 -22.02
CA PRO A 279 20.60 3.35 -20.64
C PRO A 279 21.66 4.42 -20.34
N LYS A 280 21.45 5.17 -19.26
CA LYS A 280 22.42 6.14 -18.73
C LYS A 280 22.92 5.69 -17.38
N LEU A 281 24.23 5.68 -17.20
CA LEU A 281 24.90 5.36 -15.95
C LEU A 281 24.58 6.43 -14.91
N CYS A 282 24.25 6.02 -13.69
CA CYS A 282 24.05 6.89 -12.53
C CYS A 282 25.23 6.75 -11.55
N GLU A 283 25.40 7.73 -10.67
CA GLU A 283 26.48 7.76 -9.68
C GLU A 283 26.33 6.66 -8.60
N SER A 284 25.09 6.34 -8.24
CA SER A 284 24.76 5.31 -7.25
C SER A 284 23.37 4.74 -7.47
N PHE A 285 23.06 3.60 -6.85
CA PHE A 285 21.71 3.01 -6.88
C PHE A 285 20.68 3.92 -6.21
N SER A 286 21.05 4.62 -5.15
CA SER A 286 20.18 5.61 -4.52
C SER A 286 19.90 6.80 -5.44
N ALA A 287 20.91 7.34 -6.10
CA ALA A 287 20.76 8.45 -7.04
C ALA A 287 19.87 8.06 -8.24
N MET A 288 20.03 6.85 -8.76
CA MET A 288 19.18 6.25 -9.80
C MET A 288 17.71 6.23 -9.37
N LEU A 289 17.43 5.69 -8.18
CA LEU A 289 16.06 5.58 -7.66
C LEU A 289 15.47 6.96 -7.31
N ASP A 290 16.25 7.83 -6.66
CA ASP A 290 15.79 9.18 -6.30
C ASP A 290 15.41 9.97 -7.57
N ARG A 291 16.22 9.93 -8.62
CA ARG A 291 15.93 10.56 -9.90
C ARG A 291 14.71 9.96 -10.58
N PHE A 292 14.65 8.61 -10.70
CA PHE A 292 13.53 7.92 -11.34
C PHE A 292 12.18 8.22 -10.70
N TYR A 293 12.14 8.24 -9.36
CA TYR A 293 10.88 8.45 -8.64
C TYR A 293 10.58 9.94 -8.40
N SER A 294 11.56 10.85 -8.35
CA SER A 294 11.31 12.27 -8.18
C SER A 294 10.56 12.85 -9.39
N GLU A 295 10.93 12.46 -10.61
CA GLU A 295 10.26 12.90 -11.83
C GLU A 295 8.82 12.33 -11.94
N ARG A 296 8.58 11.11 -11.46
CA ARG A 296 7.25 10.49 -11.41
C ARG A 296 6.39 10.96 -10.25
N SER A 297 6.99 11.22 -9.09
CA SER A 297 6.26 11.50 -7.86
C SER A 297 5.49 12.82 -7.88
N GLY A 298 5.80 13.75 -8.77
CA GLY A 298 5.00 14.98 -8.97
C GLY A 298 3.57 14.65 -9.42
N ALA A 299 3.44 13.86 -10.47
CA ALA A 299 2.15 13.43 -11.01
C ALA A 299 1.44 12.44 -10.09
N ASP A 300 2.16 11.48 -9.49
CA ASP A 300 1.59 10.48 -8.58
C ASP A 300 1.16 11.08 -7.24
N ARG A 301 1.92 12.02 -6.68
CA ARG A 301 1.52 12.79 -5.48
C ARG A 301 0.27 13.64 -5.74
N MET A 302 0.17 14.26 -6.91
CA MET A 302 -1.00 15.02 -7.31
C MET A 302 -2.23 14.09 -7.47
N LYS A 303 -2.05 12.93 -8.11
CA LYS A 303 -3.09 11.91 -8.27
C LYS A 303 -3.52 11.30 -6.93
N GLN A 304 -2.59 11.05 -6.02
CA GLN A 304 -2.88 10.52 -4.68
C GLN A 304 -3.61 11.57 -3.82
N ARG A 305 -3.16 12.83 -3.82
CA ARG A 305 -3.85 13.95 -3.13
C ARG A 305 -5.25 14.18 -3.70
N SER A 306 -5.41 14.14 -5.02
CA SER A 306 -6.74 14.25 -5.65
C SER A 306 -7.65 13.06 -5.32
N GLY A 307 -7.11 11.84 -5.28
CA GLY A 307 -7.86 10.64 -4.90
C GLY A 307 -8.27 10.62 -3.42
N ASP A 308 -7.43 11.12 -2.52
CA ASP A 308 -7.76 11.24 -1.10
C ASP A 308 -8.80 12.36 -0.87
N LEU A 309 -8.68 13.48 -1.59
CA LEU A 309 -9.68 14.57 -1.56
C LEU A 309 -11.03 14.08 -2.13
N PHE A 310 -11.01 13.37 -3.24
CA PHE A 310 -12.23 12.79 -3.84
C PHE A 310 -12.92 11.83 -2.88
N ARG A 311 -12.18 10.90 -2.25
CA ARG A 311 -12.73 9.99 -1.23
C ARG A 311 -13.29 10.74 -0.01
N PHE A 312 -12.60 11.79 0.44
CA PHE A 312 -13.09 12.63 1.53
C PHE A 312 -14.41 13.30 1.16
N VAL A 313 -14.50 13.90 -0.03
CA VAL A 313 -15.72 14.55 -0.53
C VAL A 313 -16.86 13.54 -0.68
N MET A 314 -16.61 12.37 -1.28
CA MET A 314 -17.63 11.30 -1.41
C MET A 314 -18.15 10.84 -0.06
N ASN A 315 -17.28 10.55 0.90
CA ASN A 315 -17.68 10.18 2.26
C ASN A 315 -18.50 11.28 2.95
N LEU A 316 -18.17 12.55 2.70
CA LEU A 316 -18.93 13.68 3.24
C LEU A 316 -20.32 13.76 2.59
N CYS A 317 -20.42 13.59 1.27
CA CYS A 317 -21.68 13.53 0.55
C CYS A 317 -22.57 12.39 1.05
N ASP A 318 -22.05 11.18 1.19
CA ASP A 318 -22.79 10.02 1.70
C ASP A 318 -23.30 10.26 3.13
N ARG A 319 -22.48 10.85 3.98
CA ARG A 319 -22.86 11.20 5.36
C ARG A 319 -23.97 12.24 5.38
N LEU A 320 -23.88 13.28 4.56
CA LEU A 320 -24.87 14.34 4.46
C LEU A 320 -26.19 13.81 3.87
N SER A 321 -26.13 12.96 2.84
CA SER A 321 -27.33 12.32 2.26
C SER A 321 -28.08 11.49 3.29
N ARG A 322 -27.38 10.62 4.04
CA ARG A 322 -28.00 9.83 5.12
C ARG A 322 -28.64 10.73 6.20
N LYS A 323 -27.96 11.80 6.58
CA LYS A 323 -28.51 12.77 7.55
C LYS A 323 -29.78 13.44 7.01
N LEU A 324 -29.79 13.80 5.74
CA LEU A 324 -30.92 14.43 5.07
C LEU A 324 -32.14 13.49 4.99
N ASP A 325 -31.92 12.21 4.70
CA ASP A 325 -32.97 11.20 4.67
C ASP A 325 -33.59 10.97 6.05
N VAL A 326 -32.77 10.92 7.12
CA VAL A 326 -33.27 10.84 8.49
C VAL A 326 -34.10 12.08 8.83
N GLN A 327 -33.64 13.29 8.53
CA GLN A 327 -34.38 14.52 8.78
C GLN A 327 -35.70 14.59 8.03
N ARG A 328 -35.75 14.11 6.76
CA ARG A 328 -36.99 14.02 5.99
C ARG A 328 -37.99 13.05 6.62
N GLN A 329 -37.52 11.91 7.10
CA GLN A 329 -38.39 10.96 7.82
C GLN A 329 -38.91 11.53 9.16
N GLU A 330 -38.07 12.24 9.89
CA GLU A 330 -38.48 12.92 11.13
C GLU A 330 -39.53 14.02 10.86
N LEU A 331 -39.33 14.78 9.80
CA LEU A 331 -40.28 15.81 9.39
C LEU A 331 -41.64 15.20 8.99
N ALA A 332 -41.64 14.10 8.20
CA ALA A 332 -42.85 13.42 7.84
C ALA A 332 -43.59 12.86 9.07
N ARG A 333 -42.86 12.24 10.01
CA ARG A 333 -43.44 11.79 11.29
C ARG A 333 -43.98 12.92 12.15
N SER A 334 -43.32 14.09 12.11
CA SER A 334 -43.80 15.28 12.84
C SER A 334 -45.12 15.78 12.28
N ALA A 335 -45.28 15.78 10.94
CA ALA A 335 -46.53 16.15 10.30
C ALA A 335 -47.68 15.17 10.63
N GLU A 336 -47.38 13.87 10.69
CA GLU A 336 -48.35 12.86 11.15
C GLU A 336 -48.79 13.09 12.61
N ARG A 337 -47.85 13.41 13.49
CA ARG A 337 -48.13 13.70 14.92
C ARG A 337 -49.05 14.89 15.07
N ASP A 338 -48.85 15.98 14.30
CA ASP A 338 -49.75 17.13 14.34
C ASP A 338 -51.17 16.76 13.87
N THR A 339 -51.31 15.96 12.86
CA THR A 339 -52.60 15.42 12.41
C THR A 339 -53.28 14.57 13.50
N LEU A 340 -52.54 13.72 14.19
CA LEU A 340 -53.08 12.91 15.30
C LEU A 340 -53.50 13.81 16.47
N ARG A 341 -52.66 14.77 16.85
CA ARG A 341 -52.98 15.73 17.90
C ARG A 341 -54.30 16.48 17.59
N ILE A 342 -54.43 17.00 16.36
CA ILE A 342 -55.65 17.69 15.91
C ILE A 342 -56.87 16.77 16.06
N LYS A 343 -56.80 15.53 15.60
CA LYS A 343 -57.91 14.57 15.76
C LYS A 343 -58.24 14.31 17.19
N GLY A 344 -57.28 14.15 18.08
CA GLY A 344 -57.50 13.99 19.54
C GLY A 344 -58.18 15.19 20.15
N GLU A 345 -57.74 16.41 19.82
CA GLU A 345 -58.36 17.68 20.30
C GLU A 345 -59.78 17.84 19.78
N LEU A 346 -60.05 17.49 18.50
CA LEU A 346 -61.41 17.56 17.91
C LEU A 346 -62.35 16.55 18.60
N ILE A 347 -61.89 15.33 18.93
CA ILE A 347 -62.69 14.36 19.70
C ILE A 347 -62.97 14.97 21.09
N HIS A 348 -61.94 15.50 21.76
CA HIS A 348 -62.10 16.08 23.10
C HIS A 348 -63.10 17.25 23.12
N ALA A 349 -63.08 18.12 22.13
CA ALA A 349 -64.02 19.21 22.01
C ALA A 349 -65.49 18.75 21.75
N ASN A 350 -65.68 17.56 21.17
CA ASN A 350 -66.97 17.03 20.77
C ASN A 350 -67.43 15.77 21.53
N LEU A 351 -66.90 15.54 22.76
CA LEU A 351 -67.22 14.37 23.59
C LEU A 351 -68.70 14.10 23.76
N ARG A 352 -69.54 15.14 23.79
CA ARG A 352 -71.00 15.05 23.96
C ARG A 352 -71.72 14.53 22.75
N ASN A 353 -71.12 14.61 21.58
CA ASN A 353 -71.72 14.22 20.29
C ASN A 353 -71.22 12.82 19.83
N ILE A 354 -70.34 12.15 20.63
CA ILE A 354 -69.75 10.86 20.31
C ILE A 354 -70.23 9.82 21.29
N GLU A 355 -70.90 8.76 20.79
CA GLU A 355 -71.35 7.66 21.60
C GLU A 355 -70.40 6.49 21.61
N LYS A 356 -70.34 5.72 22.69
CA LYS A 356 -69.56 4.47 22.76
C LYS A 356 -70.09 3.45 21.76
N GLY A 357 -69.21 2.88 20.93
CA GLY A 357 -69.59 1.93 19.90
C GLY A 357 -69.49 2.49 18.46
N MET A 358 -69.33 3.79 18.31
CA MET A 358 -69.08 4.39 16.98
C MET A 358 -67.73 3.98 16.42
N THR A 359 -67.67 3.74 15.13
CA THR A 359 -66.42 3.38 14.40
C THR A 359 -65.75 4.54 13.76
N SER A 360 -66.50 5.64 13.47
CA SER A 360 -66.02 6.92 12.96
C SER A 360 -66.98 8.04 13.31
N VAL A 361 -66.50 9.26 13.23
CA VAL A 361 -67.29 10.48 13.42
C VAL A 361 -66.74 11.57 12.49
N ILE A 362 -67.63 12.37 11.90
CA ILE A 362 -67.27 13.53 11.11
C ILE A 362 -67.34 14.75 12.03
N LEU A 363 -66.22 15.46 12.18
CA LEU A 363 -66.10 16.62 13.02
C LEU A 363 -65.66 17.83 12.21
N GLU A 364 -66.11 19.04 12.63
CA GLU A 364 -65.59 20.27 12.05
C GLU A 364 -64.19 20.57 12.55
N ASN A 365 -63.26 20.69 11.58
CA ASN A 365 -61.85 21.02 11.90
C ASN A 365 -61.64 22.52 12.01
N TYR A 366 -61.72 23.03 13.19
CA TYR A 366 -61.52 24.50 13.45
C TYR A 366 -60.05 24.95 13.21
N TYR A 367 -59.12 24.04 12.99
CA TYR A 367 -57.75 24.37 12.56
C TYR A 367 -57.62 24.52 11.02
N ASP A 368 -58.65 24.08 10.26
CA ASP A 368 -58.72 24.17 8.80
C ASP A 368 -60.07 24.73 8.34
N ASN A 369 -60.37 25.97 8.70
CA ASN A 369 -61.57 26.69 8.29
C ASN A 369 -62.89 25.94 8.48
N ASN A 370 -63.00 25.11 9.50
CA ASN A 370 -64.15 24.22 9.78
C ASN A 370 -64.44 23.18 8.68
N ASN A 371 -63.48 22.84 7.86
CA ASN A 371 -63.63 21.75 6.90
C ASN A 371 -63.96 20.44 7.63
N PRO A 372 -64.90 19.62 7.17
CA PRO A 372 -65.24 18.36 7.82
C PRO A 372 -64.10 17.37 7.68
N ILE A 373 -63.72 16.72 8.82
CA ILE A 373 -62.74 15.68 8.88
C ILE A 373 -63.33 14.42 9.48
N GLU A 374 -63.16 13.29 8.83
CA GLU A 374 -63.52 11.99 9.36
C GLU A 374 -62.43 11.48 10.34
N VAL A 375 -62.83 11.19 11.57
CA VAL A 375 -61.99 10.63 12.60
C VAL A 375 -62.44 9.22 12.93
N LYS A 376 -61.53 8.25 12.77
CA LYS A 376 -61.82 6.82 13.10
C LYS A 376 -61.83 6.67 14.63
N LEU A 377 -62.72 5.85 15.12
CA LEU A 377 -62.85 5.60 16.57
C LEU A 377 -62.73 4.07 16.83
N ASP A 378 -62.13 3.67 17.95
CA ASP A 378 -62.23 2.30 18.41
C ASP A 378 -63.56 2.12 19.20
N PRO A 379 -64.49 1.31 18.67
CA PRO A 379 -65.80 1.13 19.32
C PRO A 379 -65.74 0.52 20.71
N ARG A 380 -64.62 -0.10 21.10
CA ARG A 380 -64.41 -0.67 22.42
C ARG A 380 -64.07 0.40 23.48
N LEU A 381 -63.51 1.52 23.06
CA LEU A 381 -63.12 2.63 23.92
C LEU A 381 -64.23 3.65 24.15
N SER A 382 -64.20 4.31 25.28
CA SER A 382 -65.09 5.47 25.51
C SER A 382 -64.60 6.68 24.65
N PRO A 383 -65.45 7.70 24.42
CA PRO A 383 -65.06 8.91 23.68
C PRO A 383 -63.77 9.56 24.23
N ASN A 384 -63.65 9.64 25.56
CA ASN A 384 -62.47 10.21 26.21
C ASN A 384 -61.20 9.35 26.02
N GLN A 385 -61.37 8.03 26.05
CA GLN A 385 -60.26 7.12 25.76
C GLN A 385 -59.82 7.15 24.30
N ASN A 386 -60.75 7.33 23.37
CA ASN A 386 -60.44 7.58 21.95
C ASN A 386 -59.65 8.87 21.75
N ALA A 387 -60.01 9.95 22.45
CA ALA A 387 -59.28 11.23 22.37
C ALA A 387 -57.84 11.07 22.92
N GLN A 388 -57.61 10.24 23.93
CA GLN A 388 -56.28 9.98 24.48
C GLN A 388 -55.44 9.00 23.65
N HIS A 389 -56.08 8.22 22.76
CA HIS A 389 -55.41 7.26 21.89
C HIS A 389 -54.75 7.95 20.69
N TYR A 390 -55.24 9.12 20.29
CA TYR A 390 -54.64 9.95 19.25
C TYR A 390 -53.53 10.83 19.80
#